data_b8e6d65568ffb92d6940233f404e9efa
#
_entry.id   b8e6d65568ffb92d6940233f404e9efa
#
_cell.length_a   1.000
_cell.length_b   1.000
_cell.length_c   1.000
_cell.angle_alpha   90.00
_cell.angle_beta   90.00
_cell.angle_gamma   90.00
#
_symmetry.space_group_name_H-M   'P 1'
#
loop_
_entity.id
_entity.type
_entity.pdbx_description
1 polymer ?
#
loop_
_entity_poly.entity_id
_entity_poly.type
_entity_poly.pdbx_seq_one_letter_code
_entity_poly.pdbx_strand_id
1 'polypeptide(L)'
;MKRILVLLLFLTARAAFAGDVTVAVASNFLTTAEQVAARFEAETGHTVTLSHGSTGQIYSQIEAGAPFDIFLSADARRPELLKDAGLTRDVRTYALGRLVLVSRSEVTRDSAAEAFVGRTAALADPTVAPYGLAATAAMERLKLDTATFRPVLVANVGQVATVFATGNAEFAFVSAAQLPLIDAPFVLDLEGLYPAIAQDAALLKRADDNEAAQTFWGWLFSDDSRSLIAESGYDLLE
;
A
#
# COMPACT_ATOMS: atom_id res chain seq x y z
N MET A 1 32.11 32.16 -55.44
CA MET A 1 31.07 31.12 -55.29
C MET A 1 31.25 30.47 -53.92
N LYS A 2 30.47 30.91 -52.88
CA LYS A 2 30.52 30.37 -51.52
C LYS A 2 29.55 29.18 -51.44
N ARG A 3 30.05 27.96 -51.20
CA ARG A 3 29.22 26.78 -50.96
C ARG A 3 28.80 26.78 -49.50
N ILE A 4 27.52 26.95 -49.25
CA ILE A 4 26.87 26.81 -47.92
C ILE A 4 26.63 25.31 -47.71
N LEU A 5 27.38 24.71 -46.76
CA LEU A 5 27.17 23.33 -46.32
C LEU A 5 26.04 23.36 -45.22
N VAL A 6 24.85 22.95 -45.60
CA VAL A 6 23.73 22.78 -44.66
C VAL A 6 23.92 21.43 -43.98
N LEU A 7 24.32 21.47 -42.70
CA LEU A 7 24.40 20.28 -41.84
C LEU A 7 22.99 19.96 -41.30
N LEU A 8 22.31 18.97 -41.90
CA LEU A 8 21.04 18.43 -41.35
C LEU A 8 21.38 17.59 -40.11
N LEU A 9 21.10 18.15 -38.92
CA LEU A 9 21.05 17.39 -37.67
C LEU A 9 19.80 16.50 -37.69
N PHE A 10 19.97 15.20 -37.96
CA PHE A 10 18.93 14.20 -37.72
C PHE A 10 18.81 14.02 -36.21
N LEU A 11 17.82 14.66 -35.56
CA LEU A 11 17.36 14.25 -34.26
C LEU A 11 16.67 12.89 -34.45
N THR A 12 17.37 11.82 -34.12
CA THR A 12 16.74 10.51 -33.93
C THR A 12 15.92 10.56 -32.65
N ALA A 13 14.67 10.93 -32.76
CA ALA A 13 13.70 10.68 -31.69
C ALA A 13 13.66 9.14 -31.50
N ARG A 14 14.22 8.65 -30.40
CA ARG A 14 13.94 7.29 -29.97
C ARG A 14 12.44 7.26 -29.69
N ALA A 15 11.69 6.53 -30.50
CA ALA A 15 10.35 6.14 -30.16
C ALA A 15 10.46 5.31 -28.86
N ALA A 16 10.09 5.90 -27.73
CA ALA A 16 9.90 5.14 -26.51
C ALA A 16 8.76 4.16 -26.83
N PHE A 17 9.04 2.87 -26.90
CA PHE A 17 7.98 1.88 -26.99
C PHE A 17 7.23 1.90 -25.67
N ALA A 18 5.96 2.28 -25.72
CA ALA A 18 5.05 2.12 -24.59
C ALA A 18 5.00 0.64 -24.22
N GLY A 19 5.29 0.32 -23.00
CA GLY A 19 5.19 -1.04 -22.46
C GLY A 19 4.24 -1.06 -21.28
N ASP A 20 3.77 -2.25 -20.92
CA ASP A 20 2.83 -2.43 -19.81
C ASP A 20 3.56 -3.04 -18.59
N VAL A 21 3.25 -2.54 -17.39
CA VAL A 21 3.69 -3.13 -16.13
C VAL A 21 2.48 -3.53 -15.30
N THR A 22 2.51 -4.76 -14.76
CA THR A 22 1.45 -5.26 -13.88
C THR A 22 1.94 -5.24 -12.43
N VAL A 23 1.28 -4.39 -11.62
CA VAL A 23 1.64 -4.17 -10.22
C VAL A 23 0.56 -4.75 -9.32
N ALA A 24 0.94 -5.69 -8.44
CA ALA A 24 0.10 -6.17 -7.37
C ALA A 24 0.30 -5.28 -6.14
N VAL A 25 -0.77 -4.73 -5.58
CA VAL A 25 -0.70 -3.72 -4.52
C VAL A 25 -1.56 -4.10 -3.32
N ALA A 26 -0.98 -3.99 -2.12
CA ALA A 26 -1.73 -4.13 -0.88
C ALA A 26 -2.80 -3.03 -0.76
N SER A 27 -4.00 -3.39 -0.33
CA SER A 27 -5.20 -2.54 -0.39
C SER A 27 -5.09 -1.19 0.34
N ASN A 28 -4.21 -1.09 1.35
CA ASN A 28 -3.95 0.18 2.02
C ASN A 28 -3.30 1.21 1.11
N PHE A 29 -2.52 0.74 0.13
CA PHE A 29 -1.73 1.60 -0.76
C PHE A 29 -2.41 1.86 -2.11
N LEU A 30 -3.60 1.30 -2.37
CA LEU A 30 -4.25 1.35 -3.69
C LEU A 30 -4.41 2.79 -4.22
N THR A 31 -5.02 3.68 -3.44
CA THR A 31 -5.26 5.08 -3.88
C THR A 31 -3.95 5.82 -4.15
N THR A 32 -2.94 5.59 -3.33
CA THR A 32 -1.60 6.16 -3.55
C THR A 32 -0.95 5.54 -4.79
N ALA A 33 -1.08 4.23 -5.00
CA ALA A 33 -0.58 3.55 -6.18
C ALA A 33 -1.24 4.05 -7.47
N GLU A 34 -2.52 4.40 -7.45
CA GLU A 34 -3.23 5.02 -8.58
C GLU A 34 -2.64 6.39 -8.93
N GLN A 35 -2.29 7.20 -7.93
CA GLN A 35 -1.64 8.51 -8.15
C GLN A 35 -0.22 8.35 -8.69
N VAL A 36 0.56 7.42 -8.09
CA VAL A 36 1.90 7.05 -8.52
C VAL A 36 1.87 6.54 -9.97
N ALA A 37 0.95 5.65 -10.30
CA ALA A 37 0.77 5.12 -11.65
C ALA A 37 0.43 6.22 -12.66
N ALA A 38 -0.56 7.06 -12.36
CA ALA A 38 -0.97 8.14 -13.25
C ALA A 38 0.18 9.13 -13.55
N ARG A 39 1.00 9.43 -12.54
CA ARG A 39 2.15 10.31 -12.70
C ARG A 39 3.24 9.65 -13.55
N PHE A 40 3.55 8.39 -13.27
CA PHE A 40 4.50 7.60 -14.04
C PHE A 40 4.08 7.48 -15.52
N GLU A 41 2.81 7.16 -15.79
CA GLU A 41 2.25 7.05 -17.15
C GLU A 41 2.38 8.37 -17.92
N ALA A 42 2.07 9.50 -17.25
CA ALA A 42 2.18 10.83 -17.86
C ALA A 42 3.62 11.21 -18.21
N GLU A 43 4.61 10.76 -17.44
CA GLU A 43 6.01 11.11 -17.64
C GLU A 43 6.71 10.18 -18.62
N THR A 44 6.33 8.90 -18.67
CA THR A 44 7.07 7.87 -19.41
C THR A 44 6.34 7.36 -20.66
N GLY A 45 5.01 7.50 -20.69
CA GLY A 45 4.17 6.91 -21.74
C GLY A 45 3.96 5.39 -21.59
N HIS A 46 4.51 4.75 -20.56
CA HIS A 46 4.19 3.36 -20.21
C HIS A 46 2.80 3.27 -19.55
N THR A 47 2.22 2.08 -19.51
CA THR A 47 0.92 1.82 -18.86
C THR A 47 1.09 0.98 -17.60
N VAL A 48 0.34 1.28 -16.53
CA VAL A 48 0.37 0.53 -15.27
C VAL A 48 -0.98 -0.14 -15.03
N THR A 49 -0.97 -1.47 -14.96
CA THR A 49 -2.15 -2.23 -14.53
C THR A 49 -2.03 -2.58 -13.06
N LEU A 50 -2.96 -2.08 -12.24
CA LEU A 50 -3.00 -2.34 -10.80
C LEU A 50 -3.95 -3.51 -10.49
N SER A 51 -3.47 -4.46 -9.67
CA SER A 51 -4.29 -5.50 -9.05
C SER A 51 -4.14 -5.41 -7.54
N HIS A 52 -5.24 -5.39 -6.78
CA HIS A 52 -5.16 -5.16 -5.35
C HIS A 52 -5.81 -6.26 -4.51
N GLY A 53 -5.34 -6.39 -3.26
CA GLY A 53 -5.86 -7.38 -2.33
C GLY A 53 -5.20 -7.28 -0.94
N SER A 54 -5.41 -8.29 -0.10
CA SER A 54 -4.59 -8.41 1.10
C SER A 54 -3.19 -8.88 0.74
N THR A 55 -2.19 -8.42 1.49
CA THR A 55 -0.77 -8.77 1.27
C THR A 55 -0.56 -10.28 1.21
N GLY A 56 -1.21 -11.05 2.10
CA GLY A 56 -1.07 -12.51 2.13
C GLY A 56 -1.71 -13.21 0.94
N GLN A 57 -2.86 -12.71 0.45
CA GLN A 57 -3.51 -13.27 -0.74
C GLN A 57 -2.66 -13.04 -1.99
N ILE A 58 -2.11 -11.82 -2.15
CA ILE A 58 -1.22 -11.49 -3.27
C ILE A 58 0.05 -12.36 -3.21
N TYR A 59 0.66 -12.49 -2.02
CA TYR A 59 1.82 -13.36 -1.82
C TYR A 59 1.54 -14.79 -2.31
N SER A 60 0.42 -15.39 -1.89
CA SER A 60 0.05 -16.74 -2.33
C SER A 60 -0.22 -16.84 -3.84
N GLN A 61 -0.75 -15.78 -4.46
CA GLN A 61 -0.92 -15.72 -5.91
C GLN A 61 0.42 -15.69 -6.63
N ILE A 62 1.39 -14.93 -6.13
CA ILE A 62 2.75 -14.87 -6.69
C ILE A 62 3.44 -16.24 -6.59
N GLU A 63 3.35 -16.91 -5.43
CA GLU A 63 3.87 -18.27 -5.26
C GLU A 63 3.22 -19.26 -6.23
N ALA A 64 1.94 -19.07 -6.56
CA ALA A 64 1.20 -19.87 -7.54
C ALA A 64 1.47 -19.45 -9.01
N GLY A 65 2.38 -18.51 -9.25
CA GLY A 65 2.79 -18.08 -10.59
C GLY A 65 1.90 -17.01 -11.23
N ALA A 66 1.17 -16.22 -10.44
CA ALA A 66 0.40 -15.10 -10.95
C ALA A 66 1.30 -14.09 -11.69
N PRO A 67 0.84 -13.52 -12.83
CA PRO A 67 1.68 -12.78 -13.75
C PRO A 67 1.89 -11.31 -13.33
N PHE A 68 2.39 -11.08 -12.13
CA PHE A 68 2.76 -9.75 -11.66
C PHE A 68 4.24 -9.44 -11.91
N ASP A 69 4.55 -8.21 -12.24
CA ASP A 69 5.93 -7.71 -12.43
C ASP A 69 6.49 -7.13 -11.12
N ILE A 70 5.64 -6.42 -10.37
CA ILE A 70 5.99 -5.77 -9.12
C ILE A 70 4.95 -6.08 -8.05
N PHE A 71 5.40 -6.28 -6.81
CA PHE A 71 4.55 -6.43 -5.65
C PHE A 71 4.82 -5.31 -4.64
N LEU A 72 3.81 -4.49 -4.35
CA LEU A 72 3.81 -3.48 -3.30
C LEU A 72 3.11 -4.06 -2.06
N SER A 73 3.91 -4.64 -1.17
CA SER A 73 3.45 -5.30 0.05
C SER A 73 3.18 -4.28 1.17
N ALA A 74 2.28 -4.59 2.10
CA ALA A 74 2.10 -3.83 3.33
C ALA A 74 2.92 -4.41 4.50
N ASP A 75 3.85 -5.33 4.25
CA ASP A 75 4.87 -5.79 5.19
C ASP A 75 6.20 -6.05 4.47
N ALA A 76 7.27 -6.21 5.26
CA ALA A 76 8.58 -6.60 4.76
C ALA A 76 8.75 -8.12 4.69
N ARG A 77 7.96 -8.87 5.46
CA ARG A 77 8.12 -10.32 5.60
C ARG A 77 7.87 -11.08 4.31
N ARG A 78 6.78 -10.78 3.61
CA ARG A 78 6.37 -11.52 2.41
C ARG A 78 7.28 -11.26 1.21
N PRO A 79 7.71 -10.02 0.92
CA PRO A 79 8.77 -9.78 -0.06
C PRO A 79 10.07 -10.52 0.24
N GLU A 80 10.50 -10.60 1.51
CA GLU A 80 11.70 -11.36 1.88
C GLU A 80 11.52 -12.88 1.67
N LEU A 81 10.34 -13.44 2.00
CA LEU A 81 10.02 -14.85 1.68
C LEU A 81 10.05 -15.13 0.18
N LEU A 82 9.56 -14.22 -0.66
CA LEU A 82 9.68 -14.35 -2.13
C LEU A 82 11.13 -14.29 -2.58
N LYS A 83 11.96 -13.48 -1.93
CA LYS A 83 13.40 -13.39 -2.20
C LYS A 83 14.11 -14.69 -1.82
N ASP A 84 13.83 -15.25 -0.65
CA ASP A 84 14.36 -16.54 -0.21
C ASP A 84 13.95 -17.69 -1.15
N ALA A 85 12.73 -17.64 -1.67
CA ALA A 85 12.23 -18.55 -2.71
C ALA A 85 12.85 -18.31 -4.09
N GLY A 86 13.67 -17.27 -4.24
CA GLY A 86 14.32 -16.93 -5.51
C GLY A 86 13.36 -16.37 -6.56
N LEU A 87 12.23 -15.78 -6.16
CA LEU A 87 11.20 -15.22 -7.05
C LEU A 87 11.36 -13.72 -7.33
N THR A 88 12.30 -13.03 -6.63
CA THR A 88 12.53 -11.59 -6.78
C THR A 88 13.90 -11.29 -7.36
N ARG A 89 14.05 -10.11 -7.95
CA ARG A 89 15.32 -9.49 -8.35
C ARG A 89 15.83 -8.52 -7.31
N ASP A 90 14.90 -7.76 -6.73
CA ASP A 90 15.22 -6.74 -5.73
C ASP A 90 14.05 -6.61 -4.76
N VAL A 91 14.35 -6.21 -3.52
CA VAL A 91 13.37 -5.92 -2.47
C VAL A 91 13.83 -4.67 -1.75
N ARG A 92 12.95 -3.65 -1.64
CA ARG A 92 13.24 -2.39 -0.97
C ARG A 92 12.02 -1.88 -0.21
N THR A 93 12.27 -1.27 0.94
CA THR A 93 11.22 -0.54 1.67
C THR A 93 10.85 0.74 0.91
N TYR A 94 9.56 0.91 0.59
CA TYR A 94 9.06 2.07 -0.14
C TYR A 94 8.24 3.01 0.74
N ALA A 95 7.70 2.52 1.89
CA ALA A 95 6.89 3.31 2.81
C ALA A 95 6.87 2.69 4.22
N LEU A 96 6.53 3.51 5.22
CA LEU A 96 6.14 3.07 6.55
C LEU A 96 4.65 3.41 6.75
N GLY A 97 3.84 2.39 7.04
CA GLY A 97 2.41 2.54 7.22
C GLY A 97 2.05 3.04 8.62
N ARG A 98 0.98 3.84 8.70
CA ARG A 98 0.42 4.32 9.97
C ARG A 98 -0.96 3.73 10.17
N LEU A 99 -1.18 3.12 11.34
CA LEU A 99 -2.48 2.61 11.77
C LEU A 99 -3.16 3.65 12.65
N VAL A 100 -4.43 3.91 12.38
CA VAL A 100 -5.28 4.76 13.22
C VAL A 100 -6.59 4.04 13.56
N LEU A 101 -7.20 4.43 14.68
CA LEU A 101 -8.57 4.04 15.01
C LEU A 101 -9.51 5.18 14.64
N VAL A 102 -10.49 4.91 13.81
CA VAL A 102 -11.58 5.84 13.49
C VAL A 102 -12.84 5.44 14.22
N SER A 103 -13.63 6.43 14.64
CA SER A 103 -14.87 6.17 15.40
C SER A 103 -15.98 7.17 15.12
N ARG A 104 -17.23 6.77 15.42
CA ARG A 104 -18.43 7.61 15.34
C ARG A 104 -18.65 8.46 16.59
N SER A 105 -17.96 8.16 17.68
CA SER A 105 -18.01 8.88 18.95
C SER A 105 -16.60 9.15 19.45
N GLU A 106 -16.46 10.16 20.29
CA GLU A 106 -15.16 10.50 20.89
C GLU A 106 -14.59 9.31 21.67
N VAL A 107 -13.32 9.02 21.44
CA VAL A 107 -12.58 7.95 22.11
C VAL A 107 -11.13 8.39 22.33
N THR A 108 -10.60 8.06 23.49
CA THR A 108 -9.18 8.25 23.86
C THR A 108 -8.54 6.90 24.16
N ARG A 109 -7.23 6.87 24.32
CA ARG A 109 -6.52 5.63 24.70
C ARG A 109 -7.02 5.09 26.04
N ASP A 110 -7.35 5.96 27.00
CA ASP A 110 -7.78 5.58 28.33
C ASP A 110 -9.25 5.10 28.36
N SER A 111 -10.11 5.67 27.51
CA SER A 111 -11.54 5.31 27.43
C SER A 111 -11.83 4.19 26.44
N ALA A 112 -10.87 3.75 25.63
CA ALA A 112 -11.11 2.82 24.53
C ALA A 112 -11.75 1.50 25.00
N ALA A 113 -11.25 0.90 26.09
CA ALA A 113 -11.75 -0.38 26.58
C ALA A 113 -13.26 -0.31 26.94
N GLU A 114 -13.70 0.78 27.56
CA GLU A 114 -15.10 1.00 27.93
C GLU A 114 -15.95 1.36 26.69
N ALA A 115 -15.41 2.22 25.81
CA ALA A 115 -16.11 2.68 24.60
C ALA A 115 -16.48 1.55 23.64
N PHE A 116 -15.68 0.48 23.59
CA PHE A 116 -15.94 -0.68 22.71
C PHE A 116 -17.04 -1.62 23.22
N VAL A 117 -17.39 -1.59 24.51
CA VAL A 117 -18.37 -2.54 25.09
C VAL A 117 -19.71 -2.50 24.35
N GLY A 118 -20.14 -3.64 23.83
CA GLY A 118 -21.39 -3.82 23.09
C GLY A 118 -21.40 -3.23 21.69
N ARG A 119 -20.30 -2.63 21.21
CA ARG A 119 -20.19 -1.95 19.92
C ARG A 119 -19.65 -2.87 18.83
N THR A 120 -19.70 -2.41 17.60
CA THR A 120 -19.16 -3.11 16.42
C THR A 120 -17.86 -2.46 15.97
N ALA A 121 -16.82 -3.28 15.80
CA ALA A 121 -15.50 -2.82 15.34
C ALA A 121 -15.04 -3.58 14.11
N ALA A 122 -14.68 -2.88 13.04
CA ALA A 122 -14.17 -3.46 11.82
C ALA A 122 -12.64 -3.61 11.88
N LEU A 123 -12.14 -4.79 11.49
CA LEU A 123 -10.74 -5.19 11.52
C LEU A 123 -10.39 -5.98 10.27
N ALA A 124 -9.19 -5.81 9.76
CA ALA A 124 -8.66 -6.73 8.76
C ALA A 124 -8.22 -8.04 9.42
N ASP A 125 -8.33 -9.16 8.71
CA ASP A 125 -7.88 -10.47 9.19
C ASP A 125 -6.36 -10.47 9.42
N PRO A 126 -5.88 -10.64 10.67
CA PRO A 126 -4.45 -10.59 11.00
C PRO A 126 -3.63 -11.71 10.35
N THR A 127 -4.26 -12.78 9.89
CA THR A 127 -3.54 -13.89 9.24
C THR A 127 -3.05 -13.55 7.84
N VAL A 128 -3.74 -12.63 7.15
CA VAL A 128 -3.45 -12.26 5.76
C VAL A 128 -3.17 -10.76 5.56
N ALA A 129 -3.52 -9.89 6.54
CA ALA A 129 -3.39 -8.45 6.43
C ALA A 129 -2.46 -7.87 7.50
N PRO A 130 -1.34 -7.21 7.14
CA PRO A 130 -0.41 -6.60 8.09
C PRO A 130 -1.07 -5.55 9.00
N TYR A 131 -2.02 -4.76 8.48
CA TYR A 131 -2.79 -3.82 9.29
C TYR A 131 -3.72 -4.52 10.30
N GLY A 132 -4.19 -5.73 10.01
CA GLY A 132 -4.91 -6.56 10.97
C GLY A 132 -4.01 -7.04 12.11
N LEU A 133 -2.78 -7.43 11.79
CA LEU A 133 -1.79 -7.80 12.80
C LEU A 133 -1.41 -6.59 13.68
N ALA A 134 -1.20 -5.42 13.09
CA ALA A 134 -0.94 -4.17 13.81
C ALA A 134 -2.14 -3.78 14.69
N ALA A 135 -3.38 -3.93 14.19
CA ALA A 135 -4.59 -3.67 14.97
C ALA A 135 -4.69 -4.61 16.18
N THR A 136 -4.36 -5.89 16.03
CA THR A 136 -4.34 -6.85 17.15
C THR A 136 -3.35 -6.39 18.24
N ALA A 137 -2.13 -5.99 17.86
CA ALA A 137 -1.15 -5.48 18.81
C ALA A 137 -1.63 -4.18 19.51
N ALA A 138 -2.26 -3.26 18.77
CA ALA A 138 -2.81 -2.03 19.32
C ALA A 138 -3.97 -2.33 20.29
N MET A 139 -4.85 -3.27 19.95
CA MET A 139 -5.95 -3.70 20.84
C MET A 139 -5.44 -4.26 22.17
N GLU A 140 -4.39 -5.10 22.14
CA GLU A 140 -3.75 -5.61 23.37
C GLU A 140 -3.25 -4.47 24.26
N ARG A 141 -2.58 -3.47 23.67
CA ARG A 141 -2.07 -2.29 24.40
C ARG A 141 -3.19 -1.40 24.95
N LEU A 142 -4.29 -1.29 24.23
CA LEU A 142 -5.50 -0.58 24.65
C LEU A 142 -6.37 -1.41 25.61
N LYS A 143 -5.99 -2.66 25.89
CA LYS A 143 -6.73 -3.61 26.75
C LYS A 143 -8.15 -3.88 26.26
N LEU A 144 -8.35 -3.91 24.94
CA LEU A 144 -9.64 -4.26 24.34
C LEU A 144 -9.86 -5.77 24.46
N ASP A 145 -10.95 -6.15 25.11
CA ASP A 145 -11.36 -7.56 25.19
C ASP A 145 -12.33 -7.86 24.03
N THR A 146 -11.92 -8.72 23.11
CA THR A 146 -12.71 -9.12 21.93
C THR A 146 -14.03 -9.81 22.31
N ALA A 147 -14.19 -10.30 23.54
CA ALA A 147 -15.44 -10.85 24.04
C ALA A 147 -16.47 -9.77 24.38
N THR A 148 -16.06 -8.50 24.55
CA THR A 148 -16.95 -7.41 24.98
C THR A 148 -17.56 -6.62 23.83
N PHE A 149 -17.06 -6.76 22.60
CA PHE A 149 -17.56 -6.07 21.41
C PHE A 149 -17.80 -7.05 20.25
N ARG A 150 -18.39 -6.59 19.16
CA ARG A 150 -18.65 -7.39 17.96
C ARG A 150 -17.61 -7.11 16.88
N PRO A 151 -16.59 -7.98 16.68
CA PRO A 151 -15.62 -7.80 15.61
C PRO A 151 -16.24 -8.14 14.25
N VAL A 152 -16.02 -7.27 13.26
CA VAL A 152 -16.29 -7.52 11.83
C VAL A 152 -14.95 -7.73 11.16
N LEU A 153 -14.58 -8.98 10.91
CA LEU A 153 -13.34 -9.34 10.25
C LEU A 153 -13.55 -9.37 8.74
N VAL A 154 -12.65 -8.69 8.02
CA VAL A 154 -12.64 -8.63 6.56
C VAL A 154 -11.24 -8.91 6.02
N ALA A 155 -11.12 -9.27 4.75
CA ALA A 155 -9.87 -9.78 4.18
C ALA A 155 -8.72 -8.75 4.15
N ASN A 156 -9.03 -7.44 4.08
CA ASN A 156 -7.99 -6.40 3.97
C ASN A 156 -8.48 -5.06 4.53
N VAL A 157 -7.54 -4.15 4.76
CA VAL A 157 -7.83 -2.84 5.38
C VAL A 157 -8.66 -1.91 4.48
N GLY A 158 -8.64 -2.10 3.16
CA GLY A 158 -9.55 -1.37 2.25
C GLY A 158 -11.00 -1.70 2.50
N GLN A 159 -11.32 -2.98 2.75
CA GLN A 159 -12.65 -3.41 3.14
C GLN A 159 -13.04 -2.89 4.54
N VAL A 160 -12.09 -2.76 5.48
CA VAL A 160 -12.36 -2.14 6.80
C VAL A 160 -12.86 -0.71 6.63
N ALA A 161 -12.19 0.10 5.81
CA ALA A 161 -12.62 1.46 5.50
C ALA A 161 -14.04 1.49 4.90
N THR A 162 -14.36 0.55 4.00
CA THR A 162 -15.71 0.41 3.42
C THR A 162 -16.76 0.06 4.46
N VAL A 163 -16.50 -0.89 5.37
CA VAL A 163 -17.41 -1.27 6.46
C VAL A 163 -17.73 -0.07 7.35
N PHE A 164 -16.73 0.73 7.70
CA PHE A 164 -16.92 1.95 8.47
C PHE A 164 -17.71 3.01 7.68
N ALA A 165 -17.30 3.30 6.44
CA ALA A 165 -17.95 4.32 5.61
C ALA A 165 -19.45 4.03 5.37
N THR A 166 -19.82 2.76 5.26
CA THR A 166 -21.23 2.33 5.08
C THR A 166 -22.03 2.25 6.39
N GLY A 167 -21.44 2.62 7.54
CA GLY A 167 -22.11 2.66 8.84
C GLY A 167 -22.31 1.29 9.51
N ASN A 168 -21.62 0.25 9.01
CA ASN A 168 -21.72 -1.11 9.54
C ASN A 168 -20.76 -1.38 10.72
N ALA A 169 -19.99 -0.38 11.15
CA ALA A 169 -19.18 -0.41 12.35
C ALA A 169 -19.11 0.98 13.01
N GLU A 170 -19.08 1.01 14.34
CA GLU A 170 -18.84 2.23 15.11
C GLU A 170 -17.36 2.57 15.23
N PHE A 171 -16.50 1.55 15.19
CA PHE A 171 -15.04 1.64 15.25
C PHE A 171 -14.40 0.93 14.06
N ALA A 172 -13.28 1.43 13.58
CA ALA A 172 -12.49 0.72 12.56
C ALA A 172 -11.01 1.03 12.68
N PHE A 173 -10.19 -0.01 12.53
CA PHE A 173 -8.72 0.12 12.45
C PHE A 173 -8.30 0.23 11.00
N VAL A 174 -7.90 1.43 10.57
CA VAL A 174 -7.61 1.76 9.17
C VAL A 174 -6.19 2.29 8.98
N SER A 175 -5.72 2.31 7.72
CA SER A 175 -4.51 3.07 7.37
C SER A 175 -4.78 4.57 7.42
N ALA A 176 -3.85 5.36 7.94
CA ALA A 176 -3.96 6.82 7.92
C ALA A 176 -4.14 7.36 6.48
N ALA A 177 -3.54 6.71 5.49
CA ALA A 177 -3.69 7.05 4.07
C ALA A 177 -5.14 6.91 3.55
N GLN A 178 -6.02 6.20 4.28
CA GLN A 178 -7.42 6.04 3.91
C GLN A 178 -8.35 7.10 4.53
N LEU A 179 -7.85 7.94 5.45
CA LEU A 179 -8.66 8.98 6.08
C LEU A 179 -9.37 9.90 5.08
N PRO A 180 -8.76 10.33 3.96
CA PRO A 180 -9.45 11.15 2.97
C PRO A 180 -10.64 10.44 2.28
N LEU A 181 -10.73 9.12 2.34
CA LEU A 181 -11.75 8.30 1.70
C LEU A 181 -12.97 8.05 2.59
N ILE A 182 -12.90 8.40 3.89
CA ILE A 182 -13.92 8.08 4.88
C ILE A 182 -14.29 9.31 5.70
N ASP A 183 -15.59 9.46 5.98
CA ASP A 183 -16.06 10.47 6.92
C ASP A 183 -15.95 9.91 8.36
N ALA A 184 -14.82 10.24 9.01
CA ALA A 184 -14.54 9.83 10.38
C ALA A 184 -14.59 11.04 11.31
N PRO A 185 -15.65 11.21 12.13
CA PRO A 185 -15.75 12.32 13.08
C PRO A 185 -14.61 12.37 14.09
N PHE A 186 -14.09 11.21 14.47
CA PHE A 186 -13.01 11.10 15.45
C PHE A 186 -11.94 10.13 14.95
N VAL A 187 -10.69 10.55 15.13
CA VAL A 187 -9.51 9.77 14.78
C VAL A 187 -8.59 9.71 15.99
N LEU A 188 -8.26 8.50 16.44
CA LEU A 188 -7.29 8.26 17.49
C LEU A 188 -5.99 7.73 16.88
N ASP A 189 -4.90 8.43 17.09
CA ASP A 189 -3.56 7.97 16.70
C ASP A 189 -3.12 6.83 17.62
N LEU A 190 -2.68 5.73 16.99
CA LEU A 190 -2.22 4.52 17.66
C LEU A 190 -0.70 4.36 17.65
N GLU A 191 0.05 5.37 17.23
CA GLU A 191 1.51 5.33 17.22
C GLU A 191 2.08 4.87 18.57
N GLY A 192 3.07 3.97 18.53
CA GLY A 192 3.67 3.35 19.71
C GLY A 192 2.88 2.19 20.31
N LEU A 193 1.67 1.88 19.81
CA LEU A 193 0.85 0.75 20.28
C LEU A 193 1.00 -0.52 19.41
N TYR A 194 1.72 -0.43 18.30
CA TYR A 194 1.97 -1.55 17.37
C TYR A 194 3.41 -1.47 16.83
N PRO A 195 3.99 -2.57 16.36
CA PRO A 195 5.28 -2.57 15.67
C PRO A 195 5.21 -1.76 14.37
N ALA A 196 6.31 -1.14 13.95
CA ALA A 196 6.39 -0.40 12.70
C ALA A 196 5.89 -1.27 11.52
N ILE A 197 5.07 -0.68 10.66
CA ILE A 197 4.52 -1.32 9.46
C ILE A 197 5.44 -0.96 8.28
N ALA A 198 6.64 -1.57 8.22
CA ALA A 198 7.52 -1.41 7.08
C ALA A 198 6.89 -2.09 5.86
N GLN A 199 6.76 -1.36 4.76
CA GLN A 199 6.15 -1.82 3.52
C GLN A 199 7.22 -1.96 2.45
N ASP A 200 7.46 -3.19 2.00
CA ASP A 200 8.47 -3.47 1.01
C ASP A 200 7.85 -3.70 -0.37
N ALA A 201 8.50 -3.15 -1.37
CA ALA A 201 8.27 -3.49 -2.76
C ALA A 201 9.18 -4.65 -3.18
N ALA A 202 8.69 -5.53 -4.04
CA ALA A 202 9.47 -6.58 -4.68
C ALA A 202 9.38 -6.47 -6.20
N LEU A 203 10.53 -6.35 -6.86
CA LEU A 203 10.66 -6.54 -8.30
C LEU A 203 10.75 -8.04 -8.57
N LEU A 204 9.77 -8.62 -9.24
CA LEU A 204 9.70 -10.05 -9.47
C LEU A 204 10.59 -10.47 -10.65
N LYS A 205 11.16 -11.68 -10.63
CA LYS A 205 11.99 -12.20 -11.70
C LYS A 205 11.31 -12.25 -13.07
N ARG A 206 9.97 -12.37 -13.07
CA ARG A 206 9.19 -12.30 -14.29
C ARG A 206 9.39 -11.00 -15.07
N ALA A 207 9.71 -9.91 -14.37
CA ALA A 207 9.94 -8.60 -14.95
C ALA A 207 11.35 -8.40 -15.58
N ASP A 208 12.18 -9.45 -15.63
CA ASP A 208 13.57 -9.33 -16.10
C ASP A 208 13.69 -8.69 -17.48
N ASP A 209 12.82 -9.08 -18.41
CA ASP A 209 12.80 -8.60 -19.79
C ASP A 209 11.72 -7.53 -20.03
N ASN A 210 11.07 -7.01 -18.96
CA ASN A 210 10.05 -5.96 -19.03
C ASN A 210 10.66 -4.58 -18.74
N GLU A 211 10.97 -3.82 -19.78
CA GLU A 211 11.57 -2.46 -19.67
C GLU A 211 10.65 -1.50 -18.89
N ALA A 212 9.32 -1.58 -19.08
CA ALA A 212 8.36 -0.75 -18.36
C ALA A 212 8.39 -1.04 -16.85
N ALA A 213 8.52 -2.31 -16.46
CA ALA A 213 8.62 -2.70 -15.05
C ALA A 213 9.93 -2.24 -14.41
N GLN A 214 11.06 -2.33 -15.13
CA GLN A 214 12.36 -1.81 -14.67
C GLN A 214 12.32 -0.29 -14.51
N THR A 215 11.68 0.42 -15.45
CA THR A 215 11.49 1.87 -15.39
C THR A 215 10.59 2.26 -14.22
N PHE A 216 9.47 1.56 -14.03
CA PHE A 216 8.57 1.80 -12.88
C PHE A 216 9.28 1.53 -11.54
N TRP A 217 10.09 0.46 -11.46
CA TRP A 217 10.88 0.17 -10.28
C TRP A 217 11.80 1.33 -9.90
N GLY A 218 12.57 1.87 -10.87
CA GLY A 218 13.42 3.03 -10.63
C GLY A 218 12.63 4.27 -10.23
N TRP A 219 11.51 4.51 -10.91
CA TRP A 219 10.66 5.69 -10.68
C TRP A 219 9.96 5.65 -9.32
N LEU A 220 9.55 4.48 -8.83
CA LEU A 220 8.93 4.29 -7.51
C LEU A 220 9.78 4.88 -6.37
N PHE A 221 11.09 4.87 -6.50
CA PHE A 221 12.03 5.39 -5.51
C PHE A 221 12.58 6.78 -5.85
N SER A 222 12.05 7.45 -6.87
CA SER A 222 12.38 8.84 -7.20
C SER A 222 11.83 9.82 -6.16
N ASP A 223 12.38 11.04 -6.13
CA ASP A 223 11.92 12.10 -5.23
C ASP A 223 10.45 12.45 -5.49
N ASP A 224 10.00 12.46 -6.75
CA ASP A 224 8.61 12.73 -7.11
C ASP A 224 7.64 11.67 -6.54
N SER A 225 7.96 10.39 -6.71
CA SER A 225 7.16 9.30 -6.15
C SER A 225 7.17 9.33 -4.62
N ARG A 226 8.34 9.52 -4.00
CA ARG A 226 8.50 9.62 -2.55
C ARG A 226 7.66 10.77 -1.98
N SER A 227 7.63 11.93 -2.65
CA SER A 227 6.79 13.07 -2.24
C SER A 227 5.31 12.71 -2.27
N LEU A 228 4.82 12.07 -3.35
CA LEU A 228 3.43 11.59 -3.46
C LEU A 228 3.08 10.60 -2.35
N ILE A 229 3.98 9.68 -2.02
CA ILE A 229 3.79 8.69 -0.96
C ILE A 229 3.68 9.38 0.40
N ALA A 230 4.57 10.33 0.71
CA ALA A 230 4.54 11.09 1.95
C ALA A 230 3.26 11.93 2.09
N GLU A 231 2.87 12.65 1.03
CA GLU A 231 1.63 13.45 0.97
C GLU A 231 0.36 12.58 1.16
N SER A 232 0.44 11.31 0.81
CA SER A 232 -0.64 10.34 1.01
C SER A 232 -0.75 9.80 2.45
N GLY A 233 0.09 10.26 3.38
CA GLY A 233 0.01 9.90 4.81
C GLY A 233 0.86 8.68 5.20
N TYR A 234 1.90 8.39 4.45
CA TYR A 234 2.95 7.42 4.80
C TYR A 234 4.19 8.14 5.32
N ASP A 235 4.91 7.50 6.22
CA ASP A 235 6.26 7.90 6.56
C ASP A 235 7.26 7.24 5.60
N LEU A 236 8.43 7.85 5.43
CA LEU A 236 9.50 7.35 4.58
C LEU A 236 10.75 7.06 5.43
N LEU A 237 11.52 6.06 5.03
CA LEU A 237 12.88 5.90 5.56
C LEU A 237 13.78 7.01 5.02
N GLU A 238 14.63 7.57 5.90
CA GLU A 238 15.67 8.54 5.55
C GLU A 238 16.77 7.94 4.64
#